data_f8593f34c439c2ef4135c50ec90e37fd
#
_entry.id   f8593f34c439c2ef4135c50ec90e37fd
#
_cell.length_a   1.000
_cell.length_b   1.000
_cell.length_c   1.000
_cell.angle_alpha   90.00
_cell.angle_beta   90.00
_cell.angle_gamma   90.00
#
_symmetry.space_group_name_H-M   'P 1'
#
loop_
_entity.id
_entity.type
_entity.pdbx_description
1 polymer ?
#
loop_
_entity_poly.entity_id
_entity_poly.type
_entity_poly.pdbx_seq_one_letter_code
_entity_poly.pdbx_strand_id
1 'polypeptide(L)'
;CSSDLYIAIGAAFGKGSLAKFVANIKAALAAGDMKKAQELCDNQRGSVANVVNATLKKYAEMENDTTLAKDQKLLAIQKELEEATALELPMMEQNLPIIGTITTLGTLMGLLGTVIGMIRSFAALAAGGSADSMALSQGISEALINTAFGILTGALAVISYNYYTNKIDKLTYSLDEVGFSIVQTFAATHK
;
A
#
# COMPACT_ATOMS: atom_id res chain seq x y z
N CYS A 1 -8.29 10.41 -4.99
CA CYS A 1 -7.41 9.24 -5.13
C CYS A 1 -6.15 9.29 -4.26
N SER A 2 -5.29 10.31 -4.42
CA SER A 2 -4.09 10.45 -3.57
C SER A 2 -4.45 10.72 -2.10
N SER A 3 -5.49 11.52 -1.85
CA SER A 3 -6.01 11.80 -0.51
C SER A 3 -6.57 10.55 0.18
N ASP A 4 -7.35 9.75 -0.53
CA ASP A 4 -7.96 8.53 0.01
C ASP A 4 -6.90 7.48 0.34
N LEU A 5 -5.86 7.37 -0.49
CA LEU A 5 -4.74 6.47 -0.24
C LEU A 5 -3.90 6.94 0.96
N TYR A 6 -3.68 8.25 1.10
CA TYR A 6 -3.00 8.81 2.27
C TYR A 6 -3.78 8.53 3.56
N ILE A 7 -5.11 8.67 3.53
CA ILE A 7 -5.99 8.37 4.65
C ILE A 7 -5.99 6.87 4.96
N ALA A 8 -6.11 6.01 3.96
CA ALA A 8 -6.12 4.56 4.14
C ALA A 8 -4.80 4.05 4.73
N ILE A 9 -3.66 4.51 4.21
CA ILE A 9 -2.34 4.15 4.73
C ILE A 9 -2.11 4.76 6.11
N GLY A 10 -2.55 6.00 6.35
CA GLY A 10 -2.49 6.62 7.67
C GLY A 10 -3.31 5.84 8.70
N ALA A 11 -4.49 5.35 8.34
CA ALA A 11 -5.31 4.49 9.17
C ALA A 11 -4.66 3.13 9.42
N ALA A 12 -3.95 2.56 8.45
CA ALA A 12 -3.24 1.29 8.59
C ALA A 12 -2.08 1.36 9.58
N PHE A 13 -1.35 2.49 9.62
CA PHE A 13 -0.28 2.72 10.60
C PHE A 13 -0.80 2.90 12.04
N GLY A 14 -2.06 3.32 12.20
CA GLY A 14 -2.64 3.61 13.51
C GLY A 14 -2.05 4.86 14.18
N LYS A 15 -2.14 4.92 15.51
CA LYS A 15 -1.67 6.06 16.30
C LYS A 15 -0.23 5.84 16.77
N GLY A 16 0.72 6.60 16.21
CA GLY A 16 2.11 6.60 16.70
C GLY A 16 3.13 5.94 15.77
N SER A 17 4.30 5.62 16.30
CA SER A 17 5.40 5.01 15.55
C SER A 17 5.26 3.48 15.52
N LEU A 18 5.15 2.92 14.33
CA LEU A 18 5.09 1.47 14.11
C LEU A 18 6.28 0.73 14.74
N ALA A 19 7.49 1.29 14.60
CA ALA A 19 8.68 0.68 15.18
C ALA A 19 8.63 0.60 16.71
N LYS A 20 8.07 1.62 17.37
CA LYS A 20 7.85 1.60 18.83
C LYS A 20 6.79 0.58 19.21
N PHE A 21 5.71 0.49 18.43
CA PHE A 21 4.66 -0.50 18.64
C PHE A 21 5.22 -1.93 18.56
N VAL A 22 5.95 -2.25 17.49
CA VAL A 22 6.62 -3.55 17.30
C VAL A 22 7.55 -3.88 18.46
N ALA A 23 8.39 -2.91 18.89
CA ALA A 23 9.30 -3.11 20.01
C ALA A 23 8.56 -3.35 21.34
N ASN A 24 7.48 -2.61 21.59
CA ASN A 24 6.67 -2.75 22.80
C ASN A 24 5.92 -4.10 22.82
N ILE A 25 5.38 -4.55 21.70
CA ILE A 25 4.74 -5.87 21.59
C ILE A 25 5.77 -6.97 21.87
N LYS A 26 6.96 -6.91 21.26
CA LYS A 26 8.03 -7.88 21.52
C LYS A 26 8.45 -7.90 23.00
N ALA A 27 8.56 -6.74 23.64
CA ALA A 27 8.87 -6.63 25.06
C ALA A 27 7.77 -7.23 25.95
N ALA A 28 6.48 -6.97 25.63
CA ALA A 28 5.36 -7.55 26.34
C ALA A 28 5.30 -9.08 26.20
N LEU A 29 5.54 -9.59 25.00
CA LEU A 29 5.62 -11.03 24.73
C LEU A 29 6.77 -11.70 25.47
N ALA A 30 7.95 -11.09 25.49
CA ALA A 30 9.11 -11.60 26.24
C ALA A 30 8.87 -11.61 27.75
N ALA A 31 8.04 -10.69 28.28
CA ALA A 31 7.63 -10.66 29.68
C ALA A 31 6.46 -11.60 29.99
N GLY A 32 5.84 -12.25 28.99
CA GLY A 32 4.66 -13.10 29.18
C GLY A 32 3.37 -12.34 29.48
N ASP A 33 3.36 -11.01 29.29
CA ASP A 33 2.22 -10.15 29.60
C ASP A 33 1.29 -9.97 28.39
N MET A 34 0.43 -10.98 28.16
CA MET A 34 -0.53 -10.98 27.06
C MET A 34 -1.57 -9.85 27.17
N LYS A 35 -1.97 -9.47 28.40
CA LYS A 35 -2.94 -8.38 28.58
C LYS A 35 -2.36 -7.06 28.11
N LYS A 36 -1.13 -6.78 28.46
CA LYS A 36 -0.41 -5.58 28.02
C LYS A 36 -0.21 -5.56 26.50
N ALA A 37 0.07 -6.71 25.88
CA ALA A 37 0.17 -6.81 24.43
C ALA A 37 -1.16 -6.48 23.74
N GLN A 38 -2.30 -6.95 24.26
CA GLN A 38 -3.62 -6.60 23.76
C GLN A 38 -3.97 -5.12 23.97
N GLU A 39 -3.69 -4.54 25.13
CA GLU A 39 -3.86 -3.10 25.39
C GLU A 39 -3.04 -2.24 24.42
N LEU A 40 -1.82 -2.64 24.07
CA LEU A 40 -1.01 -1.95 23.09
C LEU A 40 -1.65 -1.99 21.71
N CYS A 41 -2.27 -3.10 21.30
CA CYS A 41 -3.01 -3.20 20.04
C CYS A 41 -4.23 -2.28 20.03
N ASP A 42 -5.02 -2.25 21.11
CA ASP A 42 -6.22 -1.42 21.24
C ASP A 42 -5.87 0.09 21.20
N ASN A 43 -4.72 0.47 21.76
CA ASN A 43 -4.22 1.84 21.72
C ASN A 43 -3.67 2.26 20.37
N GLN A 44 -2.96 1.36 19.69
CA GLN A 44 -2.32 1.62 18.38
C GLN A 44 -3.39 1.81 17.31
N ARG A 45 -4.38 0.93 17.26
CA ARG A 45 -5.40 0.83 16.20
C ARG A 45 -4.77 0.72 14.79
N GLY A 46 -5.59 0.39 13.80
CA GLY A 46 -5.13 0.22 12.42
C GLY A 46 -4.89 -1.24 12.05
N SER A 47 -4.64 -1.48 10.76
CA SER A 47 -4.56 -2.84 10.21
C SER A 47 -3.50 -3.71 10.88
N VAL A 48 -2.32 -3.13 11.17
CA VAL A 48 -1.27 -3.86 11.89
C VAL A 48 -1.71 -4.31 13.28
N ALA A 49 -2.37 -3.42 14.03
CA ALA A 49 -2.87 -3.76 15.36
C ALA A 49 -3.98 -4.82 15.30
N ASN A 50 -4.84 -4.78 14.27
CA ASN A 50 -5.90 -5.77 14.06
C ASN A 50 -5.31 -7.17 13.86
N VAL A 51 -4.34 -7.32 12.95
CA VAL A 51 -3.66 -8.60 12.67
C VAL A 51 -2.97 -9.14 13.92
N VAL A 52 -2.20 -8.29 14.62
CA VAL A 52 -1.50 -8.69 15.85
C VAL A 52 -2.51 -9.10 16.93
N ASN A 53 -3.62 -8.37 17.10
CA ASN A 53 -4.65 -8.69 18.08
C ASN A 53 -5.36 -10.01 17.76
N ALA A 54 -5.68 -10.28 16.49
CA ALA A 54 -6.25 -11.55 16.06
C ALA A 54 -5.30 -12.72 16.39
N THR A 55 -4.01 -12.58 16.07
CA THR A 55 -2.99 -13.57 16.35
C THR A 55 -2.79 -13.80 17.85
N LEU A 56 -2.83 -12.73 18.68
CA LEU A 56 -2.74 -12.84 20.15
C LEU A 56 -3.96 -13.52 20.76
N LYS A 57 -5.16 -13.28 20.21
CA LYS A 57 -6.38 -14.00 20.64
C LYS A 57 -6.25 -15.48 20.34
N LYS A 58 -5.75 -15.83 19.14
CA LYS A 58 -5.52 -17.23 18.78
C LYS A 58 -4.44 -17.88 19.66
N TYR A 59 -3.39 -17.15 20.01
CA TYR A 59 -2.40 -17.59 20.98
C TYR A 59 -3.04 -17.97 22.31
N ALA A 60 -3.87 -17.08 22.89
CA ALA A 60 -4.54 -17.33 24.17
C ALA A 60 -5.55 -18.50 24.09
N GLU A 61 -6.21 -18.69 22.95
CA GLU A 61 -7.08 -19.85 22.70
C GLU A 61 -6.26 -21.15 22.71
N MET A 62 -5.15 -21.17 21.99
CA MET A 62 -4.27 -22.34 21.91
C MET A 62 -3.56 -22.66 23.22
N GLU A 63 -3.30 -21.65 24.06
CA GLU A 63 -2.75 -21.84 25.39
C GLU A 63 -3.70 -22.63 26.30
N ASN A 64 -5.01 -22.33 26.21
CA ASN A 64 -6.05 -22.99 27.01
C ASN A 64 -6.53 -24.33 26.43
N ASP A 65 -6.21 -24.64 25.17
CA ASP A 65 -6.59 -25.90 24.54
C ASP A 65 -5.72 -27.04 25.05
N THR A 66 -6.35 -28.09 25.54
CA THR A 66 -5.66 -29.31 26.03
C THR A 66 -5.75 -30.47 25.03
N THR A 67 -6.43 -30.28 23.90
CA THR A 67 -6.72 -31.37 22.97
C THR A 67 -5.72 -31.48 21.82
N LEU A 68 -5.09 -30.36 21.44
CA LEU A 68 -4.18 -30.27 20.31
C LEU A 68 -2.72 -30.50 20.71
N ALA A 69 -1.97 -31.17 19.86
CA ALA A 69 -0.51 -31.29 20.00
C ALA A 69 0.17 -29.91 19.78
N LYS A 70 1.35 -29.71 20.38
CA LYS A 70 2.12 -28.47 20.28
C LYS A 70 2.30 -27.98 18.84
N ASP A 71 2.67 -28.88 17.93
CA ASP A 71 2.90 -28.54 16.51
C ASP A 71 1.61 -28.07 15.83
N GLN A 72 0.48 -28.66 16.19
CA GLN A 72 -0.83 -28.24 15.67
C GLN A 72 -1.24 -26.86 16.18
N LYS A 73 -0.93 -26.54 17.44
CA LYS A 73 -1.18 -25.21 18.03
C LYS A 73 -0.32 -24.13 17.36
N LEU A 74 0.96 -24.42 17.12
CA LEU A 74 1.87 -23.52 16.40
C LEU A 74 1.36 -23.24 14.99
N LEU A 75 0.94 -24.29 14.28
CA LEU A 75 0.37 -24.18 12.94
C LEU A 75 -0.92 -23.36 12.95
N ALA A 76 -1.78 -23.54 13.96
CA ALA A 76 -3.02 -22.76 14.09
C ALA A 76 -2.76 -21.27 14.31
N ILE A 77 -1.77 -20.92 15.14
CA ILE A 77 -1.40 -19.51 15.37
C ILE A 77 -0.80 -18.89 14.09
N GLN A 78 0.07 -19.63 13.39
CA GLN A 78 0.66 -19.16 12.15
C GLN A 78 -0.42 -18.96 11.06
N LYS A 79 -1.34 -19.89 10.95
CA LYS A 79 -2.45 -19.81 10.00
C LYS A 79 -3.34 -18.61 10.28
N GLU A 80 -3.67 -18.33 11.53
CA GLU A 80 -4.43 -17.14 11.92
C GLU A 80 -3.71 -15.85 11.51
N LEU A 81 -2.39 -15.78 11.72
CA LEU A 81 -1.58 -14.64 11.28
C LEU A 81 -1.66 -14.45 9.77
N GLU A 82 -1.51 -15.52 9.00
CA GLU A 82 -1.57 -15.49 7.53
C GLU A 82 -2.97 -15.07 7.05
N GLU A 83 -4.04 -15.63 7.64
CA GLU A 83 -5.43 -15.29 7.30
C GLU A 83 -5.76 -13.84 7.64
N ALA A 84 -5.39 -13.37 8.83
CA ALA A 84 -5.61 -11.98 9.24
C ALA A 84 -4.84 -10.99 8.36
N THR A 85 -3.59 -11.32 7.99
CA THR A 85 -2.79 -10.52 7.06
C THR A 85 -3.42 -10.49 5.67
N ALA A 86 -3.87 -11.64 5.16
CA ALA A 86 -4.52 -11.74 3.85
C ALA A 86 -5.84 -10.96 3.75
N LEU A 87 -6.53 -10.73 4.87
CA LEU A 87 -7.74 -9.90 4.93
C LEU A 87 -7.45 -8.40 4.96
N GLU A 88 -6.41 -7.99 5.67
CA GLU A 88 -6.07 -6.57 5.84
C GLU A 88 -5.24 -5.99 4.68
N LEU A 89 -4.38 -6.79 4.05
CA LEU A 89 -3.48 -6.34 2.98
C LEU A 89 -4.22 -5.76 1.76
N PRO A 90 -5.27 -6.41 1.21
CA PRO A 90 -6.00 -5.86 0.07
C PRO A 90 -6.65 -4.51 0.35
N MET A 91 -7.04 -4.24 1.59
CA MET A 91 -7.61 -2.95 1.99
C MET A 91 -6.58 -1.82 1.90
N MET A 92 -5.31 -2.11 2.14
CA MET A 92 -4.21 -1.16 2.00
C MET A 92 -3.82 -0.94 0.54
N GLU A 93 -3.91 -1.97 -0.29
CA GLU A 93 -3.49 -1.95 -1.69
C GLU A 93 -4.56 -1.50 -2.67
N GLN A 94 -5.83 -1.46 -2.29
CA GLN A 94 -6.98 -1.26 -3.20
C GLN A 94 -6.89 -0.05 -4.12
N ASN A 95 -6.19 1.01 -3.72
CA ASN A 95 -6.04 2.25 -4.49
C ASN A 95 -4.72 2.33 -5.29
N LEU A 96 -3.78 1.41 -5.09
CA LEU A 96 -2.52 1.37 -5.84
C LEU A 96 -2.71 1.14 -7.34
N PRO A 97 -3.58 0.20 -7.79
CA PRO A 97 -3.83 -0.02 -9.20
C PRO A 97 -4.33 1.23 -9.94
N ILE A 98 -5.09 2.10 -9.25
CA ILE A 98 -5.59 3.35 -9.83
C ILE A 98 -4.43 4.30 -10.14
N ILE A 99 -3.48 4.46 -9.22
CA ILE A 99 -2.29 5.29 -9.45
C ILE A 99 -1.43 4.71 -10.57
N GLY A 100 -1.24 3.38 -10.59
CA GLY A 100 -0.56 2.68 -11.67
C GLY A 100 -1.21 2.93 -13.03
N THR A 101 -2.55 2.92 -13.09
CA THR A 101 -3.32 3.21 -14.31
C THR A 101 -3.14 4.66 -14.76
N ILE A 102 -3.12 5.64 -13.83
CA ILE A 102 -2.89 7.06 -14.13
C ILE A 102 -1.53 7.26 -14.78
N THR A 103 -0.51 6.50 -14.38
CA THR A 103 0.84 6.56 -14.98
C THR A 103 0.77 6.34 -16.49
N THR A 104 0.09 5.29 -16.92
CA THR A 104 -0.04 4.93 -18.34
C THR A 104 -1.02 5.86 -19.06
N LEU A 105 -2.18 6.11 -18.49
CA LEU A 105 -3.20 6.98 -19.08
C LEU A 105 -2.71 8.41 -19.27
N GLY A 106 -2.00 8.98 -18.30
CA GLY A 106 -1.44 10.33 -18.40
C GLY A 106 -0.56 10.49 -19.62
N THR A 107 0.37 9.55 -19.80
CA THR A 107 1.26 9.55 -20.98
C THR A 107 0.52 9.34 -22.29
N LEU A 108 -0.43 8.40 -22.34
CA LEU A 108 -1.26 8.14 -23.54
C LEU A 108 -2.14 9.33 -23.91
N MET A 109 -2.71 10.01 -22.92
CA MET A 109 -3.51 11.23 -23.14
C MET A 109 -2.64 12.37 -23.67
N GLY A 110 -1.42 12.52 -23.20
CA GLY A 110 -0.46 13.46 -23.76
C GLY A 110 -0.13 13.15 -25.22
N LEU A 111 0.12 11.87 -25.55
CA LEU A 111 0.34 11.42 -26.92
C LEU A 111 -0.87 11.66 -27.81
N LEU A 112 -2.09 11.38 -27.33
CA LEU A 112 -3.32 11.67 -28.06
C LEU A 112 -3.43 13.16 -28.37
N GLY A 113 -3.05 14.02 -27.44
CA GLY A 113 -3.00 15.46 -27.65
C GLY A 113 -2.08 15.87 -28.80
N THR A 114 -0.92 15.23 -28.98
CA THR A 114 -0.05 15.50 -30.14
C THR A 114 -0.71 15.08 -31.44
N VAL A 115 -1.31 13.91 -31.48
CA VAL A 115 -2.00 13.43 -32.71
C VAL A 115 -3.09 14.41 -33.12
N ILE A 116 -3.95 14.84 -32.19
CA ILE A 116 -5.03 15.81 -32.46
C ILE A 116 -4.46 17.16 -32.90
N GLY A 117 -3.41 17.66 -32.24
CA GLY A 117 -2.75 18.92 -32.58
C GLY A 117 -2.15 18.88 -33.99
N MET A 118 -1.47 17.81 -34.35
CA MET A 118 -0.91 17.61 -35.69
C MET A 118 -1.99 17.52 -36.78
N ILE A 119 -3.09 16.80 -36.52
CA ILE A 119 -4.22 16.73 -37.45
C ILE A 119 -4.78 18.14 -37.73
N ARG A 120 -4.98 18.96 -36.68
CA ARG A 120 -5.46 20.34 -36.84
C ARG A 120 -4.48 21.21 -37.61
N SER A 121 -3.18 21.09 -37.34
CA SER A 121 -2.12 21.83 -38.05
C SER A 121 -2.08 21.52 -39.51
N PHE A 122 -2.17 20.26 -39.93
CA PHE A 122 -2.19 19.88 -41.35
C PHE A 122 -3.52 20.22 -42.02
N ALA A 123 -4.64 20.15 -41.30
CA ALA A 123 -5.93 20.59 -41.85
C ALA A 123 -5.93 22.09 -42.14
N ALA A 124 -5.37 22.93 -41.29
CA ALA A 124 -5.23 24.38 -41.52
C ALA A 124 -4.35 24.67 -42.75
N LEU A 125 -3.23 23.96 -42.88
CA LEU A 125 -2.33 24.10 -44.02
C LEU A 125 -3.02 23.72 -45.34
N ALA A 126 -3.81 22.64 -45.32
CA ALA A 126 -4.55 22.19 -46.52
C ALA A 126 -5.66 23.18 -46.96
N ALA A 127 -6.29 23.89 -46.01
CA ALA A 127 -7.36 24.84 -46.27
C ALA A 127 -6.86 26.25 -46.68
N GLY A 128 -5.74 26.71 -46.13
CA GLY A 128 -5.24 28.09 -46.30
C GLY A 128 -4.13 28.31 -47.33
N GLY A 129 -3.63 27.27 -47.98
CA GLY A 129 -2.49 27.39 -48.89
C GLY A 129 -1.18 27.74 -48.15
N SER A 130 -0.15 28.21 -48.91
CA SER A 130 1.21 28.48 -48.36
C SER A 130 1.31 29.64 -47.33
N ALA A 131 0.23 30.35 -47.07
CA ALA A 131 0.23 31.56 -46.23
C ALA A 131 0.02 31.30 -44.73
N ASP A 132 -0.31 30.08 -44.28
CA ASP A 132 -0.71 29.82 -42.89
C ASP A 132 0.35 29.05 -42.08
N SER A 133 1.64 29.42 -42.29
CA SER A 133 2.77 28.86 -41.48
C SER A 133 2.62 29.17 -40.01
N MET A 134 1.90 30.23 -39.63
CA MET A 134 1.66 30.58 -38.22
C MET A 134 0.70 29.62 -37.55
N ALA A 135 -0.41 29.26 -38.23
CA ALA A 135 -1.39 28.29 -37.74
C ALA A 135 -0.77 26.89 -37.59
N LEU A 136 0.08 26.49 -38.54
CA LEU A 136 0.88 25.26 -38.47
C LEU A 136 1.80 25.25 -37.25
N SER A 137 2.58 26.32 -37.05
CA SER A 137 3.52 26.45 -35.93
C SER A 137 2.81 26.42 -34.59
N GLN A 138 1.66 27.11 -34.47
CA GLN A 138 0.85 27.14 -33.25
C GLN A 138 0.32 25.74 -32.90
N GLY A 139 -0.26 25.02 -33.86
CA GLY A 139 -0.80 23.69 -33.61
C GLY A 139 0.29 22.67 -33.23
N ILE A 140 1.49 22.77 -33.81
CA ILE A 140 2.63 21.94 -33.38
C ILE A 140 3.05 22.30 -31.95
N SER A 141 3.12 23.58 -31.62
CA SER A 141 3.46 24.02 -30.25
C SER A 141 2.47 23.50 -29.22
N GLU A 142 1.18 23.61 -29.48
CA GLU A 142 0.12 23.08 -28.60
C GLU A 142 0.24 21.56 -28.43
N ALA A 143 0.54 20.83 -29.50
CA ALA A 143 0.74 19.40 -29.48
C ALA A 143 1.89 19.01 -28.53
N LEU A 144 3.04 19.68 -28.65
CA LEU A 144 4.22 19.43 -27.81
C LEU A 144 3.96 19.71 -26.33
N ILE A 145 3.22 20.78 -26.03
CA ILE A 145 2.82 21.12 -24.66
C ILE A 145 1.96 20.01 -24.06
N ASN A 146 1.00 19.48 -24.80
CA ASN A 146 0.15 18.37 -24.33
C ASN A 146 0.98 17.14 -23.97
N THR A 147 1.98 16.79 -24.78
CA THR A 147 2.89 15.68 -24.46
C THR A 147 3.72 15.96 -23.23
N ALA A 148 4.25 17.17 -23.07
CA ALA A 148 5.02 17.55 -21.90
C ALA A 148 4.20 17.38 -20.60
N PHE A 149 2.94 17.80 -20.59
CA PHE A 149 2.04 17.60 -19.44
C PHE A 149 1.69 16.13 -19.23
N GLY A 150 1.50 15.36 -20.30
CA GLY A 150 1.27 13.91 -20.20
C GLY A 150 2.43 13.17 -19.54
N ILE A 151 3.66 13.48 -19.94
CA ILE A 151 4.89 12.91 -19.36
C ILE A 151 5.03 13.33 -17.89
N LEU A 152 4.82 14.62 -17.58
CA LEU A 152 4.89 15.12 -16.22
C LEU A 152 3.89 14.42 -15.30
N THR A 153 2.65 14.26 -15.74
CA THR A 153 1.61 13.56 -14.99
C THR A 153 2.00 12.11 -14.74
N GLY A 154 2.48 11.40 -15.75
CA GLY A 154 2.96 10.03 -15.63
C GLY A 154 4.13 9.91 -14.65
N ALA A 155 5.11 10.80 -14.72
CA ALA A 155 6.27 10.80 -13.83
C ALA A 155 5.86 11.01 -12.36
N LEU A 156 4.96 11.97 -12.07
CA LEU A 156 4.47 12.20 -10.71
C LEU A 156 3.67 11.00 -10.18
N ALA A 157 2.89 10.36 -11.05
CA ALA A 157 2.12 9.16 -10.68
C ALA A 157 3.04 7.98 -10.33
N VAL A 158 4.11 7.73 -11.10
CA VAL A 158 5.12 6.68 -10.80
C VAL A 158 5.79 6.92 -9.45
N ILE A 159 6.23 8.16 -9.18
CA ILE A 159 6.87 8.50 -7.92
C ILE A 159 5.91 8.24 -6.75
N SER A 160 4.65 8.65 -6.88
CA SER A 160 3.62 8.43 -5.87
C SER A 160 3.35 6.94 -5.67
N TYR A 161 3.21 6.18 -6.74
CA TYR A 161 3.00 4.73 -6.70
C TYR A 161 4.11 4.03 -5.91
N ASN A 162 5.37 4.27 -6.28
CA ASN A 162 6.51 3.66 -5.62
C ASN A 162 6.62 4.06 -4.14
N TYR A 163 6.32 5.31 -3.81
CA TYR A 163 6.32 5.77 -2.42
C TYR A 163 5.30 5.02 -1.57
N TYR A 164 4.08 4.83 -2.06
CA TYR A 164 3.01 4.14 -1.33
C TYR A 164 3.25 2.63 -1.26
N THR A 165 3.71 2.01 -2.35
CA THR A 165 4.09 0.59 -2.34
C THR A 165 5.16 0.32 -1.29
N ASN A 166 6.24 1.08 -1.26
CA ASN A 166 7.28 0.93 -0.25
C ASN A 166 6.78 1.12 1.19
N LYS A 167 5.75 1.94 1.39
CA LYS A 167 5.14 2.08 2.73
C LYS A 167 4.36 0.84 3.13
N ILE A 168 3.59 0.26 2.21
CA ILE A 168 2.82 -0.97 2.45
C ILE A 168 3.78 -2.14 2.70
N ASP A 169 4.85 -2.27 1.90
CA ASP A 169 5.88 -3.29 2.10
C ASP A 169 6.49 -3.24 3.50
N LYS A 170 6.78 -2.03 4.00
CA LYS A 170 7.27 -1.85 5.38
C LYS A 170 6.27 -2.27 6.44
N LEU A 171 4.98 -2.05 6.21
CA LEU A 171 3.92 -2.52 7.10
C LEU A 171 3.86 -4.05 7.13
N THR A 172 3.86 -4.68 5.95
CA THR A 172 3.85 -6.14 5.81
C THR A 172 5.07 -6.76 6.50
N TYR A 173 6.26 -6.21 6.24
CA TYR A 173 7.47 -6.67 6.92
C TYR A 173 7.38 -6.58 8.45
N SER A 174 6.81 -5.50 8.97
CA SER A 174 6.61 -5.34 10.43
C SER A 174 5.60 -6.34 10.99
N LEU A 175 4.56 -6.70 10.21
CA LEU A 175 3.59 -7.74 10.57
C LEU A 175 4.28 -9.10 10.66
N ASP A 176 5.07 -9.46 9.66
CA ASP A 176 5.81 -10.73 9.65
C ASP A 176 6.78 -10.81 10.83
N GLU A 177 7.48 -9.72 11.14
CA GLU A 177 8.41 -9.64 12.26
C GLU A 177 7.72 -9.86 13.62
N VAL A 178 6.56 -9.25 13.85
CA VAL A 178 5.77 -9.44 15.08
C VAL A 178 5.17 -10.83 15.12
N GLY A 179 4.60 -11.27 14.01
CA GLY A 179 3.99 -12.59 13.89
C GLY A 179 4.99 -13.71 14.20
N PHE A 180 6.17 -13.64 13.61
CA PHE A 180 7.26 -14.58 13.91
C PHE A 180 7.62 -14.56 15.40
N SER A 181 7.67 -13.38 16.03
CA SER A 181 7.95 -13.25 17.46
C SER A 181 6.87 -13.89 18.34
N ILE A 182 5.58 -13.79 17.94
CA ILE A 182 4.47 -14.42 18.66
C ILE A 182 4.59 -15.95 18.61
N VAL A 183 4.77 -16.50 17.40
CA VAL A 183 4.92 -17.96 17.18
C VAL A 183 6.12 -18.50 17.94
N GLN A 184 7.25 -17.80 17.90
CA GLN A 184 8.48 -18.21 18.58
C GLN A 184 8.34 -18.17 20.11
N THR A 185 7.62 -17.17 20.64
CA THR A 185 7.33 -17.08 22.07
C THR A 185 6.46 -18.25 22.53
N PHE A 186 5.43 -18.61 21.76
CA PHE A 186 4.60 -19.80 22.06
C PHE A 186 5.44 -21.07 22.06
N ALA A 187 6.31 -21.25 21.06
CA ALA A 187 7.20 -22.40 20.97
C ALA A 187 8.15 -22.55 22.16
N ALA A 188 8.62 -21.43 22.70
CA ALA A 188 9.56 -21.40 23.83
C ALA A 188 8.87 -21.63 25.18
N THR A 189 7.65 -21.12 25.35
CA THR A 189 6.91 -21.20 26.63
C THR A 189 6.31 -22.57 26.87
N HIS A 190 5.93 -23.28 25.81
CA HIS A 190 5.33 -24.61 25.87
C HIS A 190 6.31 -25.67 25.37
N LYS A 191 7.25 -26.08 26.26
CA LYS A 191 8.21 -27.18 25.99
C LYS A 191 7.54 -28.55 25.98
#